data_3ec64a2818ec72bb919b401854607950
#
_entry.id   3ec64a2818ec72bb919b401854607950
#
_cell.length_a   1.000
_cell.length_b   1.000
_cell.length_c   1.000
_cell.angle_alpha   90.00
_cell.angle_beta   90.00
_cell.angle_gamma   90.00
#
_symmetry.space_group_name_H-M   'P 1'
#
loop_
_entity.id
_entity.type
_entity.pdbx_description
1 polymer ?
#
loop_
_entity_poly.entity_id
_entity_poly.type
_entity_poly.pdbx_seq_one_letter_code
_entity_poly.pdbx_strand_id
1 'polypeptide(L)'
;MPLNRRKFLSRSAVTGAGVALAGAVAAPAAEAAPAHEGHRGGRKPKRYALTVLGTTDLHGHVFNWDYFKDAEYSDAAGNAQGLARVSTLVKQVREEKGRGNTLLLDAGDTIQGTPLTYYYAKVDPITAEGGPVHPMAQAMNAIGYDAVALGNHEFNYGIETLRRFEEQCDFPLLGANAVDAKTLKPAFPPYFMKTFRVKGAPPVKVAVLGLTNPGIAIWDKAYVQGKLAFPGLEEQAAKWVPKLRSMGADVVMVSAHSGSSGTSSYGDQLPYVENAAANVARLVPGIDAILVGHAHQEIAELKVVNEETGRTVVLSEPLCYAERLTLFDFELVFERGRWHVESVKASLRDSSTVEDDPEITGLLSDEHAKVVAYVNQVVGTATETLTTVEARYKDAPIIDLITKVQEDVVREALAGTEYASLPVLAQASPFSRTSEIPAGDVTIRDLSSLYVYDNTLVAKLMTGAQLRAYLEYSAEYYVRTATGAPVDVAKLTNANGRPDYNYDYVSGLTYEVDIAQAPGSRIKKLAYEGAPLADDARFVLAVNNYRANGGGAFPHVASAQELWSESTEIRTRIAEWVTAKGVLDPKDFASVDWKLTRDGVPVF
;
A
#
# COMPACT_ATOMS: atom_id res chain seq x y z
N MET A 1 27.15 31.39 -4.12
CA MET A 1 27.60 32.14 -2.91
C MET A 1 26.87 31.54 -1.71
N PRO A 2 27.55 30.99 -0.76
CA PRO A 2 26.94 30.38 0.42
C PRO A 2 26.82 31.40 1.54
N LEU A 3 25.71 31.40 2.26
CA LEU A 3 25.58 32.15 3.50
C LEU A 3 25.42 31.22 4.68
N ASN A 4 26.31 31.46 5.60
CA ASN A 4 26.75 30.75 6.76
C ASN A 4 25.72 30.67 7.90
N ARG A 5 25.71 29.48 8.56
CA ARG A 5 25.27 29.29 9.95
C ARG A 5 26.21 30.04 10.90
N ARG A 6 25.66 30.66 12.00
CA ARG A 6 26.22 30.58 13.35
C ARG A 6 25.48 31.41 14.39
N LYS A 7 25.08 30.73 15.47
CA LYS A 7 25.17 31.06 16.89
C LYS A 7 24.41 32.29 17.44
N PHE A 8 23.53 32.03 18.39
CA PHE A 8 23.54 32.77 19.66
C PHE A 8 23.32 31.80 20.85
N LEU A 9 24.41 31.64 21.56
CA LEU A 9 24.50 31.15 22.95
C LEU A 9 24.90 32.38 23.78
N SER A 10 24.29 32.57 24.93
CA SER A 10 24.97 32.95 26.18
C SER A 10 23.95 33.44 27.18
N ARG A 11 23.95 32.76 28.28
CA ARG A 11 24.62 33.06 29.59
C ARG A 11 23.80 34.02 30.44
N SER A 12 23.43 33.53 31.57
CA SER A 12 24.04 33.50 32.94
C SER A 12 23.42 34.53 33.82
N ALA A 13 23.22 34.51 35.08
CA ALA A 13 23.64 33.80 36.25
C ALA A 13 22.86 34.41 37.41
N VAL A 14 22.44 33.63 38.32
CA VAL A 14 22.80 33.48 39.74
C VAL A 14 23.19 34.75 40.50
N THR A 15 22.49 35.01 41.60
CA THR A 15 22.79 35.45 42.96
C THR A 15 21.63 36.24 43.50
N GLY A 16 21.20 36.18 44.77
CA GLY A 16 21.68 35.63 45.95
C GLY A 16 20.73 35.95 47.11
N ALA A 17 20.90 35.32 48.18
CA ALA A 17 20.10 35.27 49.39
C ALA A 17 19.90 36.61 50.11
N GLY A 18 18.80 36.74 50.79
CA GLY A 18 18.55 37.78 51.78
C GLY A 18 17.48 37.35 52.79
N VAL A 19 17.95 36.90 53.96
CA VAL A 19 17.12 36.64 55.16
C VAL A 19 16.81 37.94 55.84
N ALA A 20 15.56 38.20 56.20
CA ALA A 20 15.20 39.11 57.28
C ALA A 20 14.00 38.61 58.06
N LEU A 21 14.25 38.30 59.34
CA LEU A 21 13.26 38.11 60.40
C LEU A 21 12.76 39.46 60.89
N ALA A 22 11.46 39.52 61.17
CA ALA A 22 10.87 40.25 62.30
C ALA A 22 9.32 40.17 62.22
N GLY A 23 8.69 39.65 63.20
CA GLY A 23 8.04 40.35 64.25
C GLY A 23 6.54 40.02 64.26
N ALA A 24 6.13 39.12 65.18
CA ALA A 24 4.73 38.79 65.46
C ALA A 24 4.07 39.92 66.26
N VAL A 25 2.87 40.33 65.81
CA VAL A 25 1.90 41.02 66.67
C VAL A 25 0.59 40.27 66.56
N ALA A 26 0.12 39.74 67.70
CA ALA A 26 -1.15 39.07 67.84
C ALA A 26 -2.30 40.08 67.97
N ALA A 27 -3.36 39.86 67.23
CA ALA A 27 -4.67 40.51 67.45
C ALA A 27 -5.72 39.42 67.64
N PRO A 28 -6.80 39.67 68.41
CA PRO A 28 -7.62 38.64 69.04
C PRO A 28 -8.61 37.98 68.10
N ALA A 29 -8.90 36.73 68.39
CA ALA A 29 -9.79 35.85 67.67
C ALA A 29 -11.23 36.41 67.73
N ALA A 30 -11.85 36.60 66.57
CA ALA A 30 -13.30 36.69 66.41
C ALA A 30 -13.82 35.27 66.14
N GLU A 31 -14.72 34.80 66.96
CA GLU A 31 -15.47 33.56 66.77
C GLU A 31 -16.20 33.57 65.42
N ALA A 32 -15.77 32.73 64.52
CA ALA A 32 -16.44 32.49 63.25
C ALA A 32 -17.62 31.51 63.52
N ALA A 33 -18.79 31.88 63.12
CA ALA A 33 -19.98 31.02 63.08
C ALA A 33 -19.68 29.80 62.13
N PRO A 34 -20.29 28.61 62.39
CA PRO A 34 -20.02 27.42 61.57
C PRO A 34 -20.51 27.67 60.14
N ALA A 35 -19.59 27.65 59.22
CA ALA A 35 -19.88 27.61 57.79
C ALA A 35 -20.67 26.32 57.51
N HIS A 36 -21.93 26.48 57.08
CA HIS A 36 -22.65 25.39 56.44
C HIS A 36 -21.82 24.90 55.24
N GLU A 37 -21.12 23.83 55.42
CA GLU A 37 -20.61 23.00 54.29
C GLU A 37 -21.84 22.45 53.55
N GLY A 38 -22.31 23.23 52.58
CA GLY A 38 -23.19 22.72 51.55
C GLY A 38 -22.44 21.65 50.80
N HIS A 39 -22.68 20.39 51.11
CA HIS A 39 -22.30 19.26 50.27
C HIS A 39 -22.91 19.52 48.88
N ARG A 40 -22.16 20.20 48.01
CA ARG A 40 -22.39 20.11 46.58
C ARG A 40 -22.08 18.66 46.22
N GLY A 41 -23.10 17.81 46.28
CA GLY A 41 -23.02 16.46 45.71
C GLY A 41 -22.59 16.59 44.28
N GLY A 42 -21.29 16.41 44.05
CA GLY A 42 -20.69 16.47 42.72
C GLY A 42 -21.39 15.41 41.87
N ARG A 43 -22.22 15.84 40.91
CA ARG A 43 -22.75 14.93 39.89
C ARG A 43 -21.55 14.21 39.28
N LYS A 44 -21.53 12.86 39.38
CA LYS A 44 -20.50 12.07 38.71
C LYS A 44 -20.41 12.51 37.24
N PRO A 45 -19.21 12.71 36.70
CA PRO A 45 -19.07 13.09 35.31
C PRO A 45 -19.76 12.05 34.41
N LYS A 46 -20.43 12.52 33.37
CA LYS A 46 -21.07 11.61 32.40
C LYS A 46 -19.98 10.95 31.55
N ARG A 47 -20.14 9.66 31.32
CA ARG A 47 -19.22 8.86 30.52
C ARG A 47 -19.92 8.33 29.26
N TYR A 48 -19.18 8.12 28.21
CA TYR A 48 -19.65 7.52 26.97
C TYR A 48 -18.56 6.67 26.38
N ALA A 49 -18.87 5.42 26.05
CA ALA A 49 -18.00 4.50 25.34
C ALA A 49 -18.34 4.51 23.85
N LEU A 50 -17.35 4.67 23.01
CA LEU A 50 -17.43 4.60 21.54
C LEU A 50 -16.42 3.58 21.04
N THR A 51 -16.80 2.69 20.13
CA THR A 51 -15.89 1.78 19.46
C THR A 51 -15.82 2.13 17.99
N VAL A 52 -14.60 2.36 17.48
CA VAL A 52 -14.36 2.52 16.05
C VAL A 52 -13.70 1.26 15.52
N LEU A 53 -14.33 0.67 14.50
CA LEU A 53 -13.87 -0.50 13.79
C LEU A 53 -13.11 -0.07 12.55
N GLY A 54 -12.07 -0.81 12.17
CA GLY A 54 -11.25 -0.46 11.02
C GLY A 54 -10.75 -1.67 10.25
N THR A 55 -10.80 -1.57 8.92
CA THR A 55 -10.12 -2.43 7.95
C THR A 55 -9.18 -1.61 7.09
N THR A 56 -8.33 -2.26 6.32
CA THR A 56 -7.44 -1.65 5.33
C THR A 56 -7.00 -2.70 4.31
N ASP A 57 -6.55 -2.27 3.15
CA ASP A 57 -5.88 -3.13 2.18
C ASP A 57 -6.69 -4.40 1.85
N LEU A 58 -8.00 -4.21 1.60
CA LEU A 58 -8.93 -5.31 1.32
C LEU A 58 -8.62 -5.98 -0.02
N HIS A 59 -8.10 -5.24 -1.00
CA HIS A 59 -7.63 -5.74 -2.28
C HIS A 59 -8.59 -6.71 -2.97
N GLY A 60 -9.89 -6.48 -2.85
CA GLY A 60 -10.91 -7.32 -3.48
C GLY A 60 -11.16 -8.69 -2.82
N HIS A 61 -10.63 -8.92 -1.63
CA HIS A 61 -10.85 -10.18 -0.90
C HIS A 61 -12.20 -10.16 -0.17
N VAL A 62 -13.27 -10.46 -0.89
CA VAL A 62 -14.61 -10.63 -0.29
C VAL A 62 -14.76 -12.00 0.31
N PHE A 63 -14.41 -13.03 -0.45
CA PHE A 63 -14.53 -14.44 -0.09
C PHE A 63 -13.23 -15.00 0.46
N ASN A 64 -13.31 -16.06 1.23
CA ASN A 64 -12.17 -16.91 1.56
C ASN A 64 -11.79 -17.76 0.33
N TRP A 65 -11.34 -17.13 -0.76
CA TRP A 65 -11.08 -17.78 -2.03
C TRP A 65 -9.80 -17.29 -2.70
N ASP A 66 -8.97 -18.22 -3.13
CA ASP A 66 -7.79 -17.96 -3.97
C ASP A 66 -8.15 -18.21 -5.44
N TYR A 67 -8.47 -17.15 -6.17
CA TYR A 67 -8.83 -17.23 -7.59
C TYR A 67 -7.70 -17.73 -8.49
N PHE A 68 -6.44 -17.64 -8.05
CA PHE A 68 -5.30 -18.14 -8.81
C PHE A 68 -5.13 -19.66 -8.66
N LYS A 69 -5.63 -20.24 -7.56
CA LYS A 69 -5.65 -21.68 -7.32
C LYS A 69 -7.02 -22.32 -7.56
N ASP A 70 -8.05 -21.51 -7.72
CA ASP A 70 -9.45 -21.92 -7.80
C ASP A 70 -9.85 -22.83 -6.62
N ALA A 71 -9.54 -22.36 -5.43
CA ALA A 71 -9.75 -23.09 -4.18
C ALA A 71 -9.97 -22.13 -3.01
N GLU A 72 -10.51 -22.66 -1.91
CA GLU A 72 -10.53 -21.91 -0.65
C GLU A 72 -9.11 -21.50 -0.25
N TYR A 73 -8.99 -20.23 0.19
CA TYR A 73 -7.71 -19.73 0.69
C TYR A 73 -7.39 -20.34 2.06
N SER A 74 -6.13 -20.69 2.24
CA SER A 74 -5.54 -21.08 3.51
C SER A 74 -4.08 -20.70 3.52
N ASP A 75 -3.63 -20.00 4.54
CA ASP A 75 -2.21 -19.71 4.75
C ASP A 75 -1.46 -20.96 5.30
N ALA A 76 -0.16 -20.81 5.57
CA ALA A 76 0.67 -21.90 6.11
C ALA A 76 0.25 -22.36 7.52
N ALA A 77 -0.50 -21.56 8.26
CA ALA A 77 -1.04 -21.88 9.58
C ALA A 77 -2.49 -22.41 9.52
N GLY A 78 -3.10 -22.44 8.33
CA GLY A 78 -4.48 -22.85 8.13
C GLY A 78 -5.49 -21.73 8.36
N ASN A 79 -5.06 -20.46 8.37
CA ASN A 79 -5.95 -19.34 8.58
C ASN A 79 -6.71 -19.01 7.29
N ALA A 80 -7.98 -18.66 7.47
CA ALA A 80 -8.87 -18.14 6.44
C ALA A 80 -8.94 -16.61 6.52
N GLN A 81 -9.38 -15.94 5.43
CA GLN A 81 -9.49 -14.51 5.30
C GLN A 81 -10.79 -14.12 4.58
N GLY A 82 -11.02 -12.82 4.42
CA GLY A 82 -12.08 -12.30 3.56
C GLY A 82 -13.07 -11.37 4.27
N LEU A 83 -13.61 -10.44 3.51
CA LEU A 83 -14.52 -9.42 4.01
C LEU A 83 -15.84 -10.00 4.54
N ALA A 84 -16.28 -11.15 4.01
CA ALA A 84 -17.44 -11.85 4.54
C ALA A 84 -17.22 -12.32 6.00
N ARG A 85 -16.01 -12.73 6.39
CA ARG A 85 -15.63 -13.04 7.77
C ARG A 85 -15.56 -11.82 8.65
N VAL A 86 -14.97 -10.73 8.12
CA VAL A 86 -14.96 -9.44 8.82
C VAL A 86 -16.39 -8.94 9.05
N SER A 87 -17.33 -9.16 8.12
CA SER A 87 -18.75 -8.85 8.34
C SER A 87 -19.32 -9.54 9.58
N THR A 88 -19.01 -10.83 9.78
CA THR A 88 -19.39 -11.58 10.99
C THR A 88 -18.82 -10.93 12.25
N LEU A 89 -17.53 -10.56 12.25
CA LEU A 89 -16.90 -9.85 13.38
C LEU A 89 -17.57 -8.50 13.65
N VAL A 90 -17.86 -7.72 12.60
CA VAL A 90 -18.55 -6.41 12.73
C VAL A 90 -19.94 -6.59 13.34
N LYS A 91 -20.71 -7.61 12.93
CA LYS A 91 -22.01 -7.93 13.52
C LYS A 91 -21.88 -8.25 15.00
N GLN A 92 -20.91 -9.11 15.37
CA GLN A 92 -20.64 -9.44 16.79
C GLN A 92 -20.28 -8.20 17.62
N VAL A 93 -19.37 -7.35 17.14
CA VAL A 93 -19.00 -6.14 17.87
C VAL A 93 -20.18 -5.16 17.99
N ARG A 94 -20.98 -5.01 16.93
CA ARG A 94 -22.20 -4.16 16.98
C ARG A 94 -23.23 -4.71 17.96
N GLU A 95 -23.31 -6.02 18.13
CA GLU A 95 -24.16 -6.66 19.14
C GLU A 95 -23.61 -6.43 20.56
N GLU A 96 -22.31 -6.62 20.78
CA GLU A 96 -21.63 -6.43 22.07
C GLU A 96 -21.66 -4.96 22.56
N LYS A 97 -21.36 -4.01 21.66
CA LYS A 97 -21.15 -2.58 21.99
C LYS A 97 -22.40 -1.72 21.73
N GLY A 98 -23.36 -2.24 20.97
CA GLY A 98 -24.52 -1.52 20.44
C GLY A 98 -24.18 -0.78 19.14
N ARG A 99 -24.94 -1.05 18.07
CA ARG A 99 -24.71 -0.44 16.73
C ARG A 99 -24.65 1.09 16.77
N GLY A 100 -25.44 1.73 17.65
CA GLY A 100 -25.45 3.18 17.83
C GLY A 100 -24.20 3.76 18.48
N ASN A 101 -23.29 2.92 18.98
CA ASN A 101 -22.03 3.29 19.63
C ASN A 101 -20.81 2.84 18.79
N THR A 102 -21.03 2.45 17.53
CA THR A 102 -19.95 1.97 16.64
C THR A 102 -19.83 2.83 15.39
N LEU A 103 -18.62 2.93 14.88
CA LEU A 103 -18.23 3.53 13.59
C LEU A 103 -17.38 2.50 12.85
N LEU A 104 -17.58 2.31 11.55
CA LEU A 104 -16.78 1.38 10.73
C LEU A 104 -16.09 2.15 9.62
N LEU A 105 -14.76 2.04 9.58
CA LEU A 105 -13.88 2.74 8.65
C LEU A 105 -13.04 1.75 7.83
N ASP A 106 -12.53 2.23 6.71
CA ASP A 106 -11.47 1.56 5.97
C ASP A 106 -10.37 2.55 5.61
N ALA A 107 -9.13 2.08 5.52
CA ALA A 107 -7.98 2.93 5.22
C ALA A 107 -7.50 2.81 3.77
N GLY A 108 -8.29 2.22 2.85
CA GLY A 108 -8.03 2.21 1.41
C GLY A 108 -7.40 0.93 0.87
N ASP A 109 -7.08 0.95 -0.41
CA ASP A 109 -6.67 -0.19 -1.22
C ASP A 109 -7.76 -1.28 -1.31
N THR A 110 -8.88 -0.88 -1.88
CA THR A 110 -10.10 -1.68 -1.90
C THR A 110 -10.33 -2.37 -3.25
N ILE A 111 -10.15 -1.63 -4.38
CA ILE A 111 -10.67 -2.02 -5.70
C ILE A 111 -9.64 -2.67 -6.64
N GLN A 112 -8.45 -2.96 -6.18
CA GLN A 112 -7.39 -3.65 -6.94
C GLN A 112 -6.80 -4.79 -6.09
N GLY A 113 -6.41 -5.92 -6.72
CA GLY A 113 -5.63 -7.01 -6.11
C GLY A 113 -6.07 -8.41 -6.51
N THR A 114 -7.37 -8.69 -6.62
CA THR A 114 -7.88 -10.01 -7.03
C THR A 114 -8.44 -10.01 -8.44
N PRO A 115 -8.58 -11.17 -9.07
CA PRO A 115 -9.38 -11.31 -10.30
C PRO A 115 -10.81 -10.78 -10.19
N LEU A 116 -11.40 -10.75 -8.98
CA LEU A 116 -12.71 -10.16 -8.77
C LEU A 116 -12.72 -8.67 -9.11
N THR A 117 -11.79 -7.91 -8.55
CA THR A 117 -11.71 -6.46 -8.82
C THR A 117 -11.28 -6.17 -10.26
N TYR A 118 -10.35 -6.95 -10.79
CA TYR A 118 -9.93 -6.83 -12.19
C TYR A 118 -11.09 -7.06 -13.18
N TYR A 119 -11.90 -8.09 -12.95
CA TYR A 119 -13.03 -8.42 -13.81
C TYR A 119 -13.98 -7.22 -13.94
N TYR A 120 -14.35 -6.59 -12.83
CA TYR A 120 -15.28 -5.46 -12.80
C TYR A 120 -14.65 -4.11 -13.15
N ALA A 121 -13.33 -4.07 -13.27
CA ALA A 121 -12.64 -2.90 -13.81
C ALA A 121 -12.40 -2.98 -15.33
N LYS A 122 -12.22 -4.21 -15.90
CA LYS A 122 -11.69 -4.40 -17.26
C LYS A 122 -12.52 -5.34 -18.14
N VAL A 123 -13.07 -6.43 -17.61
CA VAL A 123 -13.77 -7.46 -18.40
C VAL A 123 -15.24 -7.13 -18.54
N ASP A 124 -15.92 -6.85 -17.44
CA ASP A 124 -17.30 -6.34 -17.37
C ASP A 124 -17.28 -5.02 -16.58
N PRO A 125 -16.76 -3.94 -17.20
CA PRO A 125 -16.37 -2.76 -16.45
C PRO A 125 -17.56 -1.97 -15.90
N ILE A 126 -17.47 -1.55 -14.65
CA ILE A 126 -18.47 -0.71 -13.99
C ILE A 126 -18.69 0.63 -14.70
N THR A 127 -17.75 1.07 -15.53
CA THR A 127 -17.82 2.30 -16.32
C THR A 127 -18.59 2.14 -17.64
N ALA A 128 -18.93 0.91 -18.04
CA ALA A 128 -19.75 0.68 -19.23
C ALA A 128 -21.15 1.29 -19.06
N GLU A 129 -21.79 1.64 -20.18
CA GLU A 129 -23.20 2.08 -20.18
C GLU A 129 -24.09 0.94 -19.63
N GLY A 130 -24.78 1.20 -18.51
CA GLY A 130 -25.54 0.16 -17.80
C GLY A 130 -24.66 -0.88 -17.11
N GLY A 131 -23.38 -0.58 -16.91
CA GLY A 131 -22.41 -1.48 -16.26
C GLY A 131 -22.82 -1.90 -14.85
N PRO A 132 -22.24 -3.01 -14.34
CA PRO A 132 -22.60 -3.60 -13.05
C PRO A 132 -22.23 -2.70 -11.87
N VAL A 133 -22.75 -3.04 -10.70
CA VAL A 133 -22.25 -2.48 -9.43
C VAL A 133 -20.99 -3.27 -9.03
N HIS A 134 -19.96 -2.54 -8.59
CA HIS A 134 -18.70 -3.16 -8.15
C HIS A 134 -18.93 -4.04 -6.92
N PRO A 135 -18.47 -5.30 -6.88
CA PRO A 135 -18.72 -6.22 -5.76
C PRO A 135 -18.26 -5.67 -4.40
N MET A 136 -17.12 -4.97 -4.37
CA MET A 136 -16.67 -4.32 -3.13
C MET A 136 -17.63 -3.24 -2.64
N ALA A 137 -18.20 -2.44 -3.54
CA ALA A 137 -19.23 -1.46 -3.17
C ALA A 137 -20.47 -2.15 -2.60
N GLN A 138 -20.95 -3.23 -3.25
CA GLN A 138 -22.09 -4.00 -2.77
C GLN A 138 -21.84 -4.57 -1.37
N ALA A 139 -20.68 -5.23 -1.15
CA ALA A 139 -20.32 -5.80 0.14
C ALA A 139 -20.20 -4.74 1.23
N MET A 140 -19.46 -3.66 0.99
CA MET A 140 -19.20 -2.62 1.98
C MET A 140 -20.46 -1.82 2.32
N ASN A 141 -21.34 -1.56 1.35
CA ASN A 141 -22.66 -0.98 1.58
C ASN A 141 -23.52 -1.88 2.48
N ALA A 142 -23.58 -3.18 2.19
CA ALA A 142 -24.35 -4.14 3.00
C ALA A 142 -23.82 -4.27 4.42
N ILE A 143 -22.50 -4.30 4.62
CA ILE A 143 -21.87 -4.31 5.96
C ILE A 143 -22.10 -2.98 6.70
N GLY A 144 -22.26 -1.89 5.95
CA GLY A 144 -22.52 -0.56 6.45
C GLY A 144 -21.26 0.12 6.96
N TYR A 145 -20.29 0.32 6.07
CA TYR A 145 -19.16 1.21 6.26
C TYR A 145 -19.64 2.67 6.40
N ASP A 146 -18.98 3.45 7.22
CA ASP A 146 -19.31 4.86 7.43
C ASP A 146 -18.44 5.81 6.60
N ALA A 147 -17.18 5.45 6.35
CA ALA A 147 -16.26 6.18 5.47
C ALA A 147 -15.04 5.31 5.13
N VAL A 148 -14.42 5.58 3.97
CA VAL A 148 -13.23 4.91 3.47
C VAL A 148 -12.20 5.97 3.07
N ALA A 149 -10.94 5.86 3.49
CA ALA A 149 -9.88 6.68 2.94
C ALA A 149 -9.40 6.10 1.61
N LEU A 150 -8.95 6.95 0.69
CA LEU A 150 -8.33 6.49 -0.55
C LEU A 150 -6.96 5.90 -0.27
N GLY A 151 -6.69 4.71 -0.78
CA GLY A 151 -5.35 4.15 -0.91
C GLY A 151 -4.72 4.50 -2.27
N ASN A 152 -3.57 3.93 -2.56
CA ASN A 152 -2.92 4.13 -3.85
C ASN A 152 -3.52 3.24 -4.94
N HIS A 153 -3.97 2.06 -4.59
CA HIS A 153 -4.55 1.13 -5.55
C HIS A 153 -5.97 1.51 -6.03
N GLU A 154 -6.61 2.51 -5.44
CA GLU A 154 -7.82 3.12 -5.99
C GLU A 154 -7.57 3.81 -7.33
N PHE A 155 -6.33 4.18 -7.66
CA PHE A 155 -5.99 4.91 -8.89
C PHE A 155 -5.54 4.00 -10.05
N ASN A 156 -5.27 2.71 -9.82
CA ASN A 156 -4.69 1.80 -10.81
C ASN A 156 -5.57 1.60 -12.05
N TYR A 157 -6.88 1.67 -11.91
CA TYR A 157 -7.81 1.55 -13.05
C TYR A 157 -8.26 2.90 -13.60
N GLY A 158 -7.60 3.99 -13.18
CA GLY A 158 -7.87 5.35 -13.62
C GLY A 158 -8.96 6.07 -12.83
N ILE A 159 -8.98 7.40 -12.99
CA ILE A 159 -9.89 8.29 -12.23
C ILE A 159 -11.37 8.01 -12.57
N GLU A 160 -11.70 7.61 -13.81
CA GLU A 160 -13.06 7.33 -14.22
C GLU A 160 -13.66 6.14 -13.46
N THR A 161 -12.92 5.03 -13.37
CA THR A 161 -13.31 3.85 -12.59
C THR A 161 -13.46 4.20 -11.11
N LEU A 162 -12.50 4.96 -10.54
CA LEU A 162 -12.58 5.42 -9.16
C LEU A 162 -13.83 6.27 -8.90
N ARG A 163 -14.17 7.21 -9.80
CA ARG A 163 -15.38 8.03 -9.66
C ARG A 163 -16.65 7.19 -9.76
N ARG A 164 -16.66 6.22 -10.68
CA ARG A 164 -17.79 5.32 -10.79
C ARG A 164 -17.97 4.44 -9.57
N PHE A 165 -16.89 3.97 -8.97
CA PHE A 165 -16.90 3.26 -7.69
C PHE A 165 -17.43 4.16 -6.56
N GLU A 166 -16.94 5.41 -6.46
CA GLU A 166 -17.43 6.42 -5.48
C GLU A 166 -18.95 6.62 -5.58
N GLU A 167 -19.49 6.73 -6.79
CA GLU A 167 -20.94 6.87 -7.03
C GLU A 167 -21.76 5.66 -6.57
N GLN A 168 -21.16 4.48 -6.52
CA GLN A 168 -21.82 3.24 -6.11
C GLN A 168 -21.75 2.98 -4.59
N CYS A 169 -20.93 3.75 -3.86
CA CYS A 169 -20.77 3.64 -2.43
C CYS A 169 -21.81 4.47 -1.67
N ASP A 170 -22.41 3.89 -0.61
CA ASP A 170 -23.29 4.60 0.34
C ASP A 170 -22.52 5.43 1.38
N PHE A 171 -21.19 5.47 1.28
CA PHE A 171 -20.26 6.15 2.17
C PHE A 171 -19.27 7.01 1.37
N PRO A 172 -18.72 8.09 1.96
CA PRO A 172 -17.74 8.93 1.27
C PRO A 172 -16.36 8.26 1.16
N LEU A 173 -15.70 8.45 0.01
CA LEU A 173 -14.28 8.20 -0.16
C LEU A 173 -13.50 9.46 0.24
N LEU A 174 -12.62 9.34 1.24
CA LEU A 174 -11.92 10.46 1.86
C LEU A 174 -10.50 10.62 1.31
N GLY A 175 -10.13 11.85 0.90
CA GLY A 175 -8.80 12.15 0.38
C GLY A 175 -8.42 13.62 0.57
N ALA A 176 -8.04 14.03 1.79
CA ALA A 176 -7.72 15.42 2.10
C ALA A 176 -6.49 15.96 1.33
N ASN A 177 -5.57 15.08 1.01
CA ASN A 177 -4.36 15.37 0.24
C ASN A 177 -4.41 14.85 -1.21
N ALA A 178 -5.53 14.28 -1.67
CA ALA A 178 -5.80 14.11 -3.10
C ALA A 178 -6.45 15.41 -3.61
N VAL A 179 -5.64 16.30 -4.18
CA VAL A 179 -6.08 17.66 -4.54
C VAL A 179 -6.06 17.88 -6.05
N ASP A 180 -6.95 18.71 -6.57
CA ASP A 180 -6.89 19.16 -7.94
C ASP A 180 -5.55 19.87 -8.22
N ALA A 181 -4.84 19.44 -9.26
CA ALA A 181 -3.46 19.89 -9.54
C ALA A 181 -3.34 21.40 -9.83
N LYS A 182 -4.43 22.07 -10.25
CA LYS A 182 -4.42 23.50 -10.61
C LYS A 182 -4.87 24.38 -9.44
N THR A 183 -5.92 23.97 -8.73
CA THR A 183 -6.55 24.78 -7.69
C THR A 183 -6.08 24.44 -6.28
N LEU A 184 -5.44 23.30 -6.09
CA LEU A 184 -5.01 22.73 -4.80
C LEU A 184 -6.16 22.56 -3.80
N LYS A 185 -7.40 22.51 -4.30
CA LYS A 185 -8.57 22.16 -3.49
C LYS A 185 -8.72 20.63 -3.43
N PRO A 186 -9.21 20.06 -2.32
CA PRO A 186 -9.50 18.64 -2.26
C PRO A 186 -10.38 18.20 -3.42
N ALA A 187 -9.95 17.16 -4.14
CA ALA A 187 -10.70 16.56 -5.23
C ALA A 187 -11.73 15.54 -4.72
N PHE A 188 -11.54 15.06 -3.49
CA PHE A 188 -12.44 14.17 -2.78
C PHE A 188 -12.82 14.79 -1.43
N PRO A 189 -13.91 14.35 -0.77
CA PRO A 189 -14.23 14.76 0.59
C PRO A 189 -13.00 14.62 1.50
N PRO A 190 -12.55 15.71 2.17
CA PRO A 190 -11.35 15.63 3.00
C PRO A 190 -11.59 14.92 4.33
N TYR A 191 -12.82 14.90 4.81
CA TYR A 191 -13.20 14.31 6.09
C TYR A 191 -14.66 13.87 6.09
N PHE A 192 -14.99 13.01 7.04
CA PHE A 192 -16.33 12.61 7.43
C PHE A 192 -16.61 13.05 8.86
N MET A 193 -17.86 13.37 9.21
CA MET A 193 -18.23 13.73 10.56
C MET A 193 -19.57 13.09 10.97
N LYS A 194 -19.58 12.36 12.10
CA LYS A 194 -20.75 11.68 12.65
C LYS A 194 -21.06 12.17 14.06
N THR A 195 -22.35 12.31 14.36
CA THR A 195 -22.83 12.73 15.67
C THR A 195 -23.52 11.58 16.37
N PHE A 196 -23.03 11.22 17.54
CA PHE A 196 -23.57 10.16 18.40
C PHE A 196 -24.46 10.76 19.50
N ARG A 197 -25.68 10.26 19.62
CA ARG A 197 -26.62 10.71 20.66
C ARG A 197 -26.30 10.01 21.98
N VAL A 198 -26.08 10.78 23.02
CA VAL A 198 -25.80 10.27 24.37
C VAL A 198 -26.99 10.58 25.29
N LYS A 199 -27.59 9.53 25.88
CA LYS A 199 -28.76 9.70 26.75
C LYS A 199 -28.44 10.62 27.94
N GLY A 200 -29.15 11.72 28.01
CA GLY A 200 -29.03 12.68 29.13
C GLY A 200 -27.72 13.49 29.13
N ALA A 201 -27.01 13.57 28.01
CA ALA A 201 -25.82 14.39 27.82
C ALA A 201 -25.85 15.05 26.41
N PRO A 202 -25.03 16.06 26.15
CA PRO A 202 -24.82 16.54 24.80
C PRO A 202 -24.31 15.41 23.87
N PRO A 203 -24.61 15.48 22.57
CA PRO A 203 -24.10 14.49 21.62
C PRO A 203 -22.57 14.57 21.52
N VAL A 204 -21.95 13.46 21.15
CA VAL A 204 -20.53 13.37 20.82
C VAL A 204 -20.36 13.53 19.30
N LYS A 205 -19.44 14.39 18.86
CA LYS A 205 -19.07 14.57 17.47
C LYS A 205 -17.72 13.91 17.19
N VAL A 206 -17.71 12.97 16.26
CA VAL A 206 -16.49 12.30 15.79
C VAL A 206 -16.18 12.77 14.38
N ALA A 207 -14.95 13.23 14.16
CA ALA A 207 -14.44 13.57 12.83
C ALA A 207 -13.39 12.55 12.41
N VAL A 208 -13.42 12.14 11.15
CA VAL A 208 -12.43 11.27 10.51
C VAL A 208 -11.82 12.02 9.34
N LEU A 209 -10.53 12.27 9.38
CA LEU A 209 -9.75 12.84 8.27
C LEU A 209 -9.20 11.70 7.42
N GLY A 210 -9.41 11.72 6.09
CA GLY A 210 -8.81 10.76 5.18
C GLY A 210 -7.53 11.29 4.57
N LEU A 211 -6.46 10.50 4.60
CA LEU A 211 -5.17 10.81 3.99
C LEU A 211 -4.70 9.63 3.13
N THR A 212 -4.23 9.93 1.92
CA THR A 212 -3.70 8.95 0.97
C THR A 212 -2.19 9.11 0.76
N ASN A 213 -1.57 8.16 0.06
CA ASN A 213 -0.13 8.11 -0.15
C ASN A 213 0.33 9.12 -1.22
N PRO A 214 1.36 9.92 -0.97
CA PRO A 214 1.91 10.83 -1.98
C PRO A 214 2.60 10.10 -3.14
N GLY A 215 3.03 8.84 -2.97
CA GLY A 215 3.65 8.01 -4.00
C GLY A 215 2.76 7.77 -5.23
N ILE A 216 1.45 7.95 -5.13
CA ILE A 216 0.50 7.91 -6.25
C ILE A 216 0.93 8.80 -7.41
N ALA A 217 1.53 9.96 -7.11
CA ALA A 217 2.07 10.87 -8.12
C ALA A 217 3.13 10.22 -9.04
N ILE A 218 3.78 9.17 -8.56
CA ILE A 218 4.80 8.39 -9.28
C ILE A 218 4.18 7.11 -9.84
N TRP A 219 3.56 6.31 -8.97
CA TRP A 219 3.09 4.96 -9.32
C TRP A 219 1.96 4.99 -10.36
N ASP A 220 1.04 5.96 -10.24
CA ASP A 220 -0.12 6.13 -11.11
C ASP A 220 -0.03 7.37 -12.00
N LYS A 221 1.20 7.80 -12.29
CA LYS A 221 1.48 9.01 -13.07
C LYS A 221 0.65 9.10 -14.35
N ALA A 222 0.49 8.02 -15.08
CA ALA A 222 -0.28 7.95 -16.32
C ALA A 222 -1.73 8.42 -16.15
N TYR A 223 -2.33 8.16 -15.00
CA TYR A 223 -3.72 8.50 -14.72
C TYR A 223 -3.91 9.85 -14.04
N VAL A 224 -2.96 10.25 -13.17
CA VAL A 224 -3.13 11.40 -12.27
C VAL A 224 -2.37 12.66 -12.69
N GLN A 225 -1.32 12.57 -13.52
CA GLN A 225 -0.49 13.71 -13.90
C GLN A 225 -1.31 14.86 -14.52
N GLY A 226 -1.13 16.06 -14.01
CA GLY A 226 -1.83 17.27 -14.48
C GLY A 226 -3.30 17.36 -14.06
N LYS A 227 -3.86 16.32 -13.44
CA LYS A 227 -5.24 16.25 -12.92
C LYS A 227 -5.24 16.38 -11.40
N LEU A 228 -4.43 15.56 -10.72
CA LEU A 228 -4.33 15.51 -9.26
C LEU A 228 -2.90 15.74 -8.80
N ALA A 229 -2.76 16.23 -7.56
CA ALA A 229 -1.51 16.31 -6.82
C ALA A 229 -1.72 15.75 -5.42
N PHE A 230 -0.63 15.25 -4.80
CA PHE A 230 -0.67 14.53 -3.53
C PHE A 230 0.35 15.15 -2.55
N PRO A 231 0.03 16.30 -1.91
CA PRO A 231 0.84 16.87 -0.84
C PRO A 231 1.04 15.91 0.33
N GLY A 232 2.07 16.17 1.14
CA GLY A 232 2.41 15.34 2.30
C GLY A 232 1.29 15.22 3.34
N LEU A 233 1.26 14.08 4.02
CA LEU A 233 0.25 13.78 5.03
C LEU A 233 0.33 14.74 6.22
N GLU A 234 1.55 15.03 6.68
CA GLU A 234 1.80 15.92 7.84
C GLU A 234 1.25 17.31 7.59
N GLU A 235 1.53 17.89 6.42
CA GLU A 235 1.07 19.23 6.03
C GLU A 235 -0.46 19.31 5.97
N GLN A 236 -1.09 18.29 5.38
CA GLN A 236 -2.54 18.27 5.26
C GLN A 236 -3.23 17.98 6.58
N ALA A 237 -2.69 17.09 7.41
CA ALA A 237 -3.20 16.89 8.76
C ALA A 237 -3.10 18.18 9.61
N ALA A 238 -1.96 18.87 9.57
CA ALA A 238 -1.77 20.15 10.27
C ALA A 238 -2.75 21.25 9.81
N LYS A 239 -3.19 21.20 8.55
CA LYS A 239 -4.21 22.11 8.00
C LYS A 239 -5.62 21.76 8.47
N TRP A 240 -5.98 20.47 8.49
CA TRP A 240 -7.36 20.03 8.66
C TRP A 240 -7.74 19.76 10.12
N VAL A 241 -6.85 19.19 10.94
CA VAL A 241 -7.15 18.82 12.34
C VAL A 241 -7.61 20.02 13.18
N PRO A 242 -6.95 21.20 13.17
CA PRO A 242 -7.45 22.36 13.91
C PRO A 242 -8.83 22.82 13.41
N LYS A 243 -9.10 22.71 12.11
CA LYS A 243 -10.39 23.06 11.52
C LYS A 243 -11.49 22.12 12.03
N LEU A 244 -11.24 20.80 12.07
CA LEU A 244 -12.19 19.81 12.58
C LEU A 244 -12.51 20.09 14.08
N ARG A 245 -11.49 20.37 14.88
CA ARG A 245 -11.68 20.77 16.29
C ARG A 245 -12.50 22.06 16.41
N SER A 246 -12.26 23.05 15.55
CA SER A 246 -13.03 24.31 15.53
C SER A 246 -14.50 24.12 15.11
N MET A 247 -14.80 23.08 14.32
CA MET A 247 -16.15 22.67 13.95
C MET A 247 -16.86 21.89 15.07
N GLY A 248 -16.17 21.70 16.19
CA GLY A 248 -16.71 21.09 17.39
C GLY A 248 -16.56 19.57 17.46
N ALA A 249 -15.56 18.99 16.76
CA ALA A 249 -15.23 17.58 16.94
C ALA A 249 -14.67 17.30 18.33
N ASP A 250 -15.32 16.40 19.06
CA ASP A 250 -14.91 15.93 20.38
C ASP A 250 -13.84 14.83 20.25
N VAL A 251 -13.93 14.02 19.19
CA VAL A 251 -12.95 13.00 18.78
C VAL A 251 -12.50 13.32 17.36
N VAL A 252 -11.19 13.28 17.13
CA VAL A 252 -10.59 13.36 15.78
C VAL A 252 -9.75 12.13 15.52
N MET A 253 -10.18 11.36 14.53
CA MET A 253 -9.42 10.25 13.99
C MET A 253 -8.84 10.60 12.64
N VAL A 254 -7.78 9.93 12.28
CA VAL A 254 -7.23 9.90 10.92
C VAL A 254 -7.35 8.49 10.39
N SER A 255 -7.86 8.33 9.16
CA SER A 255 -7.71 7.12 8.37
C SER A 255 -6.64 7.40 7.33
N ALA A 256 -5.47 6.79 7.48
CA ALA A 256 -4.27 7.09 6.70
C ALA A 256 -3.80 5.88 5.91
N HIS A 257 -3.88 5.96 4.59
CA HIS A 257 -3.26 4.97 3.72
C HIS A 257 -1.77 5.28 3.56
N SER A 258 -1.01 4.98 4.61
CA SER A 258 0.42 5.24 4.72
C SER A 258 0.95 4.43 5.90
N GLY A 259 2.00 3.67 5.73
CA GLY A 259 2.57 2.86 6.79
C GLY A 259 2.97 3.67 8.03
N SER A 260 3.10 3.00 9.16
CA SER A 260 3.42 3.65 10.44
C SER A 260 4.77 4.36 10.39
N SER A 261 5.79 3.75 9.78
CA SER A 261 7.14 4.28 9.58
C SER A 261 7.89 3.44 8.55
N GLY A 262 8.96 3.99 7.98
CA GLY A 262 9.82 3.28 7.03
C GLY A 262 10.43 4.20 6.00
N THR A 263 11.26 3.62 5.13
CA THR A 263 11.85 4.32 3.98
C THR A 263 10.84 4.40 2.84
N SER A 264 10.86 5.48 2.07
CA SER A 264 10.04 5.59 0.87
C SER A 264 10.57 4.70 -0.25
N SER A 265 9.69 3.94 -0.91
CA SER A 265 10.03 3.07 -2.05
C SER A 265 10.47 3.86 -3.27
N TYR A 266 10.10 5.13 -3.34
CA TYR A 266 10.51 6.09 -4.37
C TYR A 266 11.75 6.91 -3.99
N GLY A 267 12.43 6.61 -2.88
CA GLY A 267 13.61 7.37 -2.42
C GLY A 267 13.34 8.85 -2.26
N ASP A 268 14.21 9.71 -2.81
CA ASP A 268 14.13 11.18 -2.72
C ASP A 268 13.38 11.83 -3.90
N GLN A 269 12.62 11.07 -4.69
CA GLN A 269 11.90 11.61 -5.87
C GLN A 269 10.76 12.57 -5.49
N LEU A 270 10.18 12.40 -4.29
CA LEU A 270 9.19 13.31 -3.71
C LEU A 270 9.73 13.88 -2.40
N PRO A 271 9.37 15.13 -2.06
CA PRO A 271 9.76 15.75 -0.80
C PRO A 271 8.93 15.23 0.41
N TYR A 272 8.06 14.28 0.19
CA TYR A 272 7.10 13.74 1.16
C TYR A 272 7.48 12.32 1.56
N VAL A 273 7.20 11.94 2.82
CA VAL A 273 7.46 10.60 3.33
C VAL A 273 6.30 9.68 2.94
N GLU A 274 6.61 8.50 2.42
CA GLU A 274 5.63 7.46 2.08
C GLU A 274 4.94 6.89 3.32
N ASN A 275 5.74 6.51 4.33
CA ASN A 275 5.28 5.86 5.56
C ASN A 275 5.29 6.86 6.72
N ALA A 276 4.29 7.73 6.77
CA ALA A 276 4.27 8.95 7.59
C ALA A 276 3.26 8.93 8.77
N ALA A 277 2.50 7.85 8.99
CA ALA A 277 1.41 7.87 9.97
C ALA A 277 1.89 8.17 11.40
N ALA A 278 3.04 7.62 11.82
CA ALA A 278 3.61 7.96 13.12
C ALA A 278 4.15 9.39 13.19
N ASN A 279 4.65 9.95 12.08
CA ASN A 279 5.04 11.36 12.02
C ASN A 279 3.82 12.27 12.17
N VAL A 280 2.71 11.96 11.49
CA VAL A 280 1.44 12.70 11.65
C VAL A 280 1.01 12.70 13.12
N ALA A 281 1.03 11.55 13.79
CA ALA A 281 0.70 11.45 15.21
C ALA A 281 1.64 12.28 16.10
N ARG A 282 2.93 12.22 15.83
CA ARG A 282 3.98 12.88 16.60
C ARG A 282 3.97 14.41 16.45
N LEU A 283 3.72 14.90 15.23
CA LEU A 283 3.90 16.32 14.88
C LEU A 283 2.60 17.12 14.87
N VAL A 284 1.44 16.48 14.63
CA VAL A 284 0.17 17.19 14.49
C VAL A 284 -0.66 17.09 15.77
N PRO A 285 -0.85 18.20 16.51
CA PRO A 285 -1.63 18.20 17.73
C PRO A 285 -3.13 18.05 17.44
N GLY A 286 -3.83 17.36 18.37
CA GLY A 286 -5.28 17.27 18.32
C GLY A 286 -5.84 16.03 17.62
N ILE A 287 -5.03 15.03 17.32
CA ILE A 287 -5.45 13.70 16.86
C ILE A 287 -5.57 12.79 18.08
N ASP A 288 -6.60 11.93 18.13
CA ASP A 288 -6.81 10.96 19.21
C ASP A 288 -6.36 9.54 18.80
N ALA A 289 -6.63 9.13 17.55
CA ALA A 289 -6.18 7.84 17.02
C ALA A 289 -6.01 7.87 15.49
N ILE A 290 -5.22 6.91 14.94
CA ILE A 290 -5.00 6.74 13.50
C ILE A 290 -5.21 5.28 13.12
N LEU A 291 -6.10 5.02 12.16
CA LEU A 291 -6.18 3.78 11.43
C LEU A 291 -5.15 3.85 10.29
N VAL A 292 -4.25 2.89 10.25
CA VAL A 292 -3.09 2.82 9.34
C VAL A 292 -3.32 1.74 8.29
N GLY A 293 -2.78 1.93 7.10
CA GLY A 293 -2.76 0.94 6.01
C GLY A 293 -1.49 1.03 5.17
N HIS A 294 -1.48 0.42 3.97
CA HIS A 294 -0.41 0.45 2.97
C HIS A 294 0.77 -0.51 3.24
N ALA A 295 1.22 -0.64 4.47
CA ALA A 295 2.41 -1.42 4.79
C ALA A 295 2.13 -2.91 5.04
N HIS A 296 0.86 -3.30 5.07
CA HIS A 296 0.39 -4.66 5.33
C HIS A 296 0.97 -5.25 6.63
N GLN A 297 1.01 -4.45 7.69
CA GLN A 297 1.58 -4.84 8.98
C GLN A 297 0.51 -5.19 10.01
N GLU A 298 0.78 -6.17 10.86
CA GLU A 298 -0.05 -6.42 12.03
C GLU A 298 0.42 -5.55 13.21
N ILE A 299 -0.29 -4.44 13.42
CA ILE A 299 -0.04 -3.53 14.54
C ILE A 299 -1.32 -3.45 15.39
N ALA A 300 -1.38 -4.22 16.47
CA ALA A 300 -2.53 -4.18 17.35
C ALA A 300 -2.67 -2.82 18.04
N GLU A 301 -1.57 -2.31 18.62
CA GLU A 301 -1.53 -1.00 19.28
C GLU A 301 -0.12 -0.42 19.23
N LEU A 302 0.02 0.75 18.60
CA LEU A 302 1.24 1.56 18.64
C LEU A 302 0.92 2.92 19.29
N LYS A 303 1.64 3.26 20.35
CA LYS A 303 1.48 4.53 21.08
C LYS A 303 2.54 5.53 20.67
N VAL A 304 2.12 6.66 20.13
CA VAL A 304 2.99 7.77 19.74
C VAL A 304 2.66 8.99 20.59
N VAL A 305 3.67 9.58 21.21
CA VAL A 305 3.50 10.81 22.01
C VAL A 305 3.63 12.02 21.08
N ASN A 306 2.59 12.84 21.05
CA ASN A 306 2.62 14.11 20.32
C ASN A 306 3.57 15.10 20.99
N GLU A 307 4.53 15.64 20.22
CA GLU A 307 5.62 16.48 20.74
C GLU A 307 5.13 17.81 21.33
N GLU A 308 4.06 18.37 20.79
CA GLU A 308 3.54 19.68 21.25
C GLU A 308 2.68 19.54 22.51
N THR A 309 1.82 18.51 22.57
CA THR A 309 0.80 18.38 23.61
C THR A 309 1.16 17.39 24.71
N GLY A 310 2.15 16.52 24.49
CA GLY A 310 2.48 15.41 25.38
C GLY A 310 1.39 14.32 25.45
N ARG A 311 0.31 14.42 24.65
CA ARG A 311 -0.78 13.42 24.61
C ARG A 311 -0.38 12.23 23.74
N THR A 312 -0.84 11.06 24.15
CA THR A 312 -0.66 9.83 23.35
C THR A 312 -1.71 9.77 22.25
N VAL A 313 -1.27 9.50 21.02
CA VAL A 313 -2.08 9.10 19.87
C VAL A 313 -1.91 7.59 19.70
N VAL A 314 -3.00 6.86 19.50
CA VAL A 314 -2.99 5.41 19.33
C VAL A 314 -3.14 5.06 17.84
N LEU A 315 -2.23 4.25 17.32
CA LEU A 315 -2.24 3.76 15.94
C LEU A 315 -2.52 2.26 15.94
N SER A 316 -3.21 1.76 14.89
CA SER A 316 -3.41 0.33 14.64
C SER A 316 -3.47 0.07 13.14
N GLU A 317 -2.91 -1.08 12.70
CA GLU A 317 -2.93 -1.55 11.30
C GLU A 317 -3.35 -3.02 11.29
N PRO A 318 -4.48 -3.39 10.65
CA PRO A 318 -5.06 -4.73 10.73
C PRO A 318 -4.60 -5.67 9.60
N LEU A 319 -3.30 -5.71 9.25
CA LEU A 319 -2.80 -6.47 8.10
C LEU A 319 -3.45 -6.03 6.78
N CYS A 320 -3.77 -6.98 5.92
CA CYS A 320 -4.43 -6.81 4.63
C CYS A 320 -5.47 -7.91 4.41
N TYR A 321 -6.14 -7.92 3.26
CA TYR A 321 -7.01 -9.00 2.74
C TYR A 321 -8.16 -9.41 3.68
N ALA A 322 -8.54 -8.49 4.58
CA ALA A 322 -9.53 -8.75 5.62
C ALA A 322 -9.14 -9.87 6.61
N GLU A 323 -7.84 -10.04 6.89
CA GLU A 323 -7.35 -11.00 7.88
C GLU A 323 -7.65 -10.58 9.30
N ARG A 324 -7.71 -9.26 9.56
CA ARG A 324 -7.94 -8.67 10.89
C ARG A 324 -8.98 -7.56 10.83
N LEU A 325 -9.60 -7.31 11.98
CA LEU A 325 -10.44 -6.14 12.24
C LEU A 325 -9.87 -5.36 13.42
N THR A 326 -9.48 -4.11 13.20
CA THR A 326 -9.09 -3.20 14.30
C THR A 326 -10.31 -2.76 15.09
N LEU A 327 -10.19 -2.68 16.42
CA LEU A 327 -11.11 -2.05 17.35
C LEU A 327 -10.37 -0.94 18.10
N PHE A 328 -10.83 0.31 17.99
CA PHE A 328 -10.44 1.40 18.88
C PHE A 328 -11.55 1.63 19.89
N ASP A 329 -11.32 1.30 21.14
CA ASP A 329 -12.24 1.55 22.25
C ASP A 329 -11.92 2.89 22.92
N PHE A 330 -12.82 3.86 22.75
CA PHE A 330 -12.73 5.20 23.34
C PHE A 330 -13.57 5.29 24.60
N GLU A 331 -12.98 5.78 25.68
CA GLU A 331 -13.69 6.23 26.85
C GLU A 331 -13.72 7.76 26.87
N LEU A 332 -14.92 8.33 26.83
CA LEU A 332 -15.13 9.78 26.86
C LEU A 332 -15.76 10.21 28.18
N VAL A 333 -15.33 11.36 28.66
CA VAL A 333 -15.87 12.01 29.87
C VAL A 333 -16.37 13.41 29.52
N PHE A 334 -17.56 13.76 30.03
CA PHE A 334 -18.13 15.10 29.85
C PHE A 334 -17.81 15.96 31.07
N GLU A 335 -16.89 16.93 30.87
CA GLU A 335 -16.45 17.85 31.90
C GLU A 335 -16.32 19.26 31.34
N ARG A 336 -16.61 20.26 32.18
CA ARG A 336 -16.49 21.69 31.83
C ARG A 336 -17.23 22.08 30.54
N GLY A 337 -18.38 21.41 30.29
CA GLY A 337 -19.26 21.75 29.15
C GLY A 337 -18.88 21.10 27.81
N ARG A 338 -17.90 20.19 27.76
CA ARG A 338 -17.49 19.48 26.56
C ARG A 338 -17.04 18.04 26.83
N TRP A 339 -17.04 17.21 25.79
CA TRP A 339 -16.50 15.88 25.86
C TRP A 339 -14.98 15.91 25.74
N HIS A 340 -14.32 15.01 26.45
CA HIS A 340 -12.88 14.76 26.37
C HIS A 340 -12.62 13.26 26.23
N VAL A 341 -11.67 12.89 25.41
CA VAL A 341 -11.15 11.53 25.35
C VAL A 341 -10.30 11.29 26.60
N GLU A 342 -10.76 10.41 27.48
CA GLU A 342 -10.06 9.99 28.70
C GLU A 342 -9.03 8.91 28.37
N SER A 343 -9.41 7.94 27.53
CA SER A 343 -8.50 6.89 27.05
C SER A 343 -8.92 6.35 25.70
N VAL A 344 -7.92 5.84 24.95
CA VAL A 344 -8.10 5.05 23.74
C VAL A 344 -7.27 3.78 23.90
N LYS A 345 -7.84 2.64 23.54
CA LYS A 345 -7.13 1.36 23.41
C LYS A 345 -7.40 0.76 22.05
N ALA A 346 -6.40 0.19 21.43
CA ALA A 346 -6.58 -0.55 20.20
C ALA A 346 -6.37 -2.06 20.42
N SER A 347 -7.07 -2.86 19.65
CA SER A 347 -6.92 -4.32 19.61
C SER A 347 -7.34 -4.85 18.24
N LEU A 348 -6.91 -6.07 17.92
CA LEU A 348 -7.28 -6.75 16.69
C LEU A 348 -8.18 -7.94 16.98
N ARG A 349 -9.13 -8.21 16.08
CA ARG A 349 -9.87 -9.47 16.00
C ARG A 349 -9.44 -10.22 14.75
N ASP A 350 -9.21 -11.51 14.90
CA ASP A 350 -8.79 -12.41 13.85
C ASP A 350 -10.01 -12.92 13.08
N SER A 351 -10.08 -12.69 11.77
CA SER A 351 -11.19 -13.13 10.92
C SER A 351 -11.22 -14.64 10.71
N SER A 352 -10.08 -15.33 10.87
CA SER A 352 -10.00 -16.79 10.75
C SER A 352 -10.78 -17.53 11.87
N THR A 353 -11.12 -16.83 12.96
CA THR A 353 -11.82 -17.39 14.12
C THR A 353 -13.35 -17.46 13.96
N VAL A 354 -13.88 -16.97 12.86
CA VAL A 354 -15.32 -16.93 12.57
C VAL A 354 -15.62 -17.49 11.18
N GLU A 355 -16.86 -17.85 10.94
CA GLU A 355 -17.33 -18.24 9.61
C GLU A 355 -17.72 -17.03 8.77
N ASP A 356 -17.81 -17.24 7.45
CA ASP A 356 -18.31 -16.25 6.51
C ASP A 356 -19.73 -15.81 6.85
N ASP A 357 -20.02 -14.54 6.67
CA ASP A 357 -21.39 -14.02 6.76
C ASP A 357 -22.20 -14.47 5.54
N PRO A 358 -23.24 -15.32 5.73
CA PRO A 358 -24.02 -15.83 4.61
C PRO A 358 -24.82 -14.75 3.86
N GLU A 359 -25.04 -13.58 4.46
CA GLU A 359 -25.68 -12.45 3.79
C GLU A 359 -24.74 -11.89 2.72
N ILE A 360 -23.45 -11.75 3.02
CA ILE A 360 -22.45 -11.20 2.08
C ILE A 360 -22.10 -12.24 1.01
N THR A 361 -21.88 -13.49 1.38
CA THR A 361 -21.56 -14.53 0.38
C THR A 361 -22.75 -14.81 -0.54
N GLY A 362 -23.97 -14.78 -0.02
CA GLY A 362 -25.20 -14.93 -0.83
C GLY A 362 -25.44 -13.74 -1.76
N LEU A 363 -25.17 -12.53 -1.28
CA LEU A 363 -25.31 -11.29 -2.08
C LEU A 363 -24.43 -11.30 -3.32
N LEU A 364 -23.23 -11.87 -3.25
CA LEU A 364 -22.20 -11.80 -4.30
C LEU A 364 -21.90 -13.17 -4.95
N SER A 365 -22.78 -14.15 -4.76
CA SER A 365 -22.58 -15.52 -5.30
C SER A 365 -22.46 -15.55 -6.82
N ASP A 366 -23.25 -14.75 -7.51
CA ASP A 366 -23.27 -14.67 -8.98
C ASP A 366 -22.00 -13.98 -9.51
N GLU A 367 -21.56 -12.92 -8.82
CA GLU A 367 -20.33 -12.20 -9.14
C GLU A 367 -19.11 -13.11 -8.96
N HIS A 368 -19.07 -13.87 -7.87
CA HIS A 368 -18.03 -14.87 -7.63
C HIS A 368 -18.00 -15.92 -8.73
N ALA A 369 -19.18 -16.52 -9.06
CA ALA A 369 -19.27 -17.55 -10.07
C ALA A 369 -18.83 -17.08 -11.48
N LYS A 370 -19.15 -15.83 -11.85
CA LYS A 370 -18.67 -15.22 -13.11
C LYS A 370 -17.15 -15.13 -13.16
N VAL A 371 -16.53 -14.72 -12.05
CA VAL A 371 -15.08 -14.55 -11.99
C VAL A 371 -14.39 -15.92 -11.98
N VAL A 372 -14.89 -16.91 -11.25
CA VAL A 372 -14.39 -18.29 -11.30
C VAL A 372 -14.46 -18.83 -12.74
N ALA A 373 -15.60 -18.64 -13.44
CA ALA A 373 -15.72 -19.04 -14.84
C ALA A 373 -14.71 -18.32 -15.76
N TYR A 374 -14.48 -17.03 -15.53
CA TYR A 374 -13.52 -16.24 -16.29
C TYR A 374 -12.08 -16.74 -16.10
N VAL A 375 -11.63 -16.91 -14.86
CA VAL A 375 -10.23 -17.29 -14.60
C VAL A 375 -9.92 -18.73 -15.09
N ASN A 376 -10.93 -19.58 -15.19
CA ASN A 376 -10.81 -20.94 -15.70
C ASN A 376 -10.95 -21.09 -17.23
N GLN A 377 -11.09 -19.97 -17.96
CA GLN A 377 -11.08 -20.03 -19.43
C GLN A 377 -9.72 -20.51 -19.93
N VAL A 378 -9.73 -21.56 -20.77
CA VAL A 378 -8.55 -22.05 -21.46
C VAL A 378 -8.19 -21.10 -22.59
N VAL A 379 -6.97 -20.62 -22.62
CA VAL A 379 -6.44 -19.65 -23.59
C VAL A 379 -5.32 -20.21 -24.46
N GLY A 380 -4.81 -21.40 -24.15
CA GLY A 380 -3.77 -22.07 -24.90
C GLY A 380 -3.40 -23.42 -24.30
N THR A 381 -2.29 -24.00 -24.78
CA THR A 381 -1.71 -25.24 -24.22
C THR A 381 -0.22 -25.05 -24.02
N ALA A 382 0.39 -25.71 -23.03
CA ALA A 382 1.83 -25.72 -22.81
C ALA A 382 2.40 -27.12 -23.07
N THR A 383 3.57 -27.21 -23.74
CA THR A 383 4.22 -28.47 -24.07
C THR A 383 4.89 -29.14 -22.87
N GLU A 384 5.25 -28.32 -21.87
CA GLU A 384 5.85 -28.75 -20.60
C GLU A 384 5.46 -27.79 -19.47
N THR A 385 5.64 -28.23 -18.23
CA THR A 385 5.38 -27.40 -17.06
C THR A 385 6.45 -26.32 -16.91
N LEU A 386 6.02 -25.05 -16.77
CA LEU A 386 6.86 -23.90 -16.49
C LEU A 386 6.66 -23.45 -15.04
N THR A 387 7.72 -23.17 -14.29
CA THR A 387 7.63 -22.82 -12.87
C THR A 387 8.57 -21.70 -12.45
N THR A 388 8.16 -20.89 -11.47
CA THR A 388 8.94 -19.80 -10.86
C THR A 388 9.78 -20.24 -9.66
N VAL A 389 9.69 -21.48 -9.22
CA VAL A 389 10.30 -21.96 -7.96
C VAL A 389 11.79 -21.64 -7.85
N GLU A 390 12.53 -21.74 -8.95
CA GLU A 390 13.97 -21.44 -9.00
C GLU A 390 14.31 -20.07 -9.60
N ALA A 391 13.31 -19.31 -10.09
CA ALA A 391 13.52 -18.07 -10.84
C ALA A 391 14.31 -16.97 -10.09
N ARG A 392 14.39 -17.06 -8.76
CA ARG A 392 15.16 -16.10 -7.94
C ARG A 392 16.67 -16.33 -8.00
N TYR A 393 17.14 -17.49 -8.46
CA TYR A 393 18.56 -17.84 -8.47
C TYR A 393 19.02 -18.65 -9.69
N LYS A 394 18.08 -18.98 -10.57
CA LYS A 394 18.35 -19.55 -11.90
C LYS A 394 17.51 -18.83 -12.93
N ASP A 395 18.04 -18.73 -14.13
CA ASP A 395 17.26 -18.33 -15.30
C ASP A 395 16.13 -19.34 -15.55
N ALA A 396 14.92 -18.87 -15.79
CA ALA A 396 13.73 -19.70 -15.82
C ALA A 396 12.82 -19.36 -17.02
N PRO A 397 12.47 -20.33 -17.88
CA PRO A 397 11.64 -20.10 -19.07
C PRO A 397 10.31 -19.39 -18.81
N ILE A 398 9.72 -19.57 -17.63
CA ILE A 398 8.46 -18.89 -17.27
C ILE A 398 8.64 -17.37 -17.16
N ILE A 399 9.83 -16.87 -16.82
CA ILE A 399 10.11 -15.43 -16.78
C ILE A 399 10.47 -14.94 -18.17
N ASP A 400 11.12 -15.78 -19.00
CA ASP A 400 11.39 -15.45 -20.40
C ASP A 400 10.09 -15.27 -21.19
N LEU A 401 9.00 -15.96 -20.82
CA LEU A 401 7.68 -15.71 -21.38
C LEU A 401 7.26 -14.24 -21.17
N ILE A 402 7.46 -13.69 -19.96
CA ILE A 402 7.11 -12.29 -19.67
C ILE A 402 7.94 -11.35 -20.53
N THR A 403 9.27 -11.54 -20.56
CA THR A 403 10.18 -10.65 -21.29
C THR A 403 9.95 -10.76 -22.80
N LYS A 404 9.68 -11.96 -23.32
CA LYS A 404 9.37 -12.18 -24.74
C LYS A 404 8.12 -11.40 -25.17
N VAL A 405 7.05 -11.47 -24.37
CA VAL A 405 5.82 -10.72 -24.64
C VAL A 405 6.09 -9.22 -24.64
N GLN A 406 6.81 -8.72 -23.63
CA GLN A 406 7.17 -7.30 -23.55
C GLN A 406 8.01 -6.84 -24.75
N GLU A 407 9.00 -7.65 -25.17
CA GLU A 407 9.81 -7.36 -26.36
C GLU A 407 8.96 -7.26 -27.62
N ASP A 408 8.10 -8.25 -27.86
CA ASP A 408 7.25 -8.31 -29.05
C ASP A 408 6.31 -7.10 -29.12
N VAL A 409 5.64 -6.76 -28.02
CA VAL A 409 4.74 -5.59 -27.94
C VAL A 409 5.50 -4.29 -28.20
N VAL A 410 6.66 -4.08 -27.57
CA VAL A 410 7.45 -2.86 -27.77
C VAL A 410 8.02 -2.80 -29.19
N ARG A 411 8.48 -3.92 -29.75
CA ARG A 411 8.99 -3.98 -31.12
C ARG A 411 7.91 -3.63 -32.14
N GLU A 412 6.70 -4.14 -31.96
CA GLU A 412 5.54 -3.78 -32.77
C GLU A 412 5.20 -2.30 -32.64
N ALA A 413 5.13 -1.79 -31.41
CA ALA A 413 4.79 -0.39 -31.13
C ALA A 413 5.80 0.63 -31.71
N LEU A 414 7.08 0.25 -31.78
CA LEU A 414 8.13 1.11 -32.34
C LEU A 414 8.34 0.92 -33.85
N ALA A 415 7.61 -0.01 -34.50
CA ALA A 415 7.69 -0.22 -35.93
C ALA A 415 7.36 1.08 -36.69
N GLY A 416 8.24 1.46 -37.64
CA GLY A 416 8.09 2.69 -38.42
C GLY A 416 8.54 3.97 -37.71
N THR A 417 9.01 3.91 -36.49
CA THR A 417 9.66 5.03 -35.78
C THR A 417 11.16 5.08 -36.03
N GLU A 418 11.83 6.17 -35.68
CA GLU A 418 13.29 6.28 -35.74
C GLU A 418 14.02 5.28 -34.83
N TYR A 419 13.32 4.66 -33.90
CA TYR A 419 13.86 3.68 -32.93
C TYR A 419 13.66 2.23 -33.36
N ALA A 420 12.96 1.96 -34.47
CA ALA A 420 12.63 0.62 -34.95
C ALA A 420 13.84 -0.29 -35.19
N SER A 421 15.04 0.30 -35.46
CA SER A 421 16.27 -0.43 -35.68
C SER A 421 17.08 -0.71 -34.40
N LEU A 422 16.70 -0.17 -33.26
CA LEU A 422 17.41 -0.42 -32.02
C LEU A 422 17.03 -1.80 -31.43
N PRO A 423 18.01 -2.50 -30.84
CA PRO A 423 17.68 -3.72 -30.09
C PRO A 423 16.69 -3.43 -28.94
N VAL A 424 15.67 -4.28 -28.84
CA VAL A 424 14.71 -4.26 -27.75
C VAL A 424 15.10 -5.33 -26.74
N LEU A 425 15.34 -4.90 -25.51
CA LEU A 425 15.57 -5.73 -24.34
C LEU A 425 14.36 -5.62 -23.43
N ALA A 426 14.10 -6.60 -22.57
CA ALA A 426 12.98 -6.52 -21.63
C ALA A 426 13.40 -6.84 -20.20
N GLN A 427 12.74 -6.19 -19.26
CA GLN A 427 12.93 -6.38 -17.82
C GLN A 427 11.80 -7.23 -17.23
N ALA A 428 12.16 -8.18 -16.40
CA ALA A 428 11.18 -8.86 -15.55
C ALA A 428 11.76 -9.15 -14.16
N SER A 429 10.85 -9.39 -13.21
CA SER A 429 11.16 -9.81 -11.84
C SER A 429 10.44 -11.14 -11.54
N PRO A 430 10.95 -11.99 -10.64
CA PRO A 430 10.23 -13.16 -10.17
C PRO A 430 9.13 -12.73 -9.17
N PHE A 431 8.00 -12.22 -9.68
CA PHE A 431 6.90 -11.67 -8.87
C PHE A 431 6.22 -12.70 -7.95
N SER A 432 6.28 -13.98 -8.31
CA SER A 432 5.76 -15.10 -7.53
C SER A 432 6.85 -16.15 -7.32
N ARG A 433 6.81 -16.82 -6.18
CA ARG A 433 7.73 -17.93 -5.84
C ARG A 433 7.17 -19.31 -6.19
N THR A 434 5.87 -19.37 -6.48
CA THR A 434 5.11 -20.62 -6.58
C THR A 434 4.20 -20.68 -7.79
N SER A 435 4.30 -19.72 -8.72
CA SER A 435 3.52 -19.76 -9.95
C SER A 435 3.98 -20.89 -10.85
N GLU A 436 3.01 -21.56 -11.45
CA GLU A 436 3.21 -22.67 -12.37
C GLU A 436 2.22 -22.56 -13.52
N ILE A 437 2.69 -22.77 -14.74
CA ILE A 437 1.88 -23.03 -15.91
C ILE A 437 2.03 -24.52 -16.18
N PRO A 438 1.00 -25.37 -15.94
CA PRO A 438 1.12 -26.81 -16.12
C PRO A 438 1.23 -27.20 -17.58
N ALA A 439 1.82 -28.37 -17.86
CA ALA A 439 1.73 -28.98 -19.17
C ALA A 439 0.27 -29.33 -19.51
N GLY A 440 -0.16 -29.05 -20.74
CA GLY A 440 -1.55 -29.21 -21.16
C GLY A 440 -2.30 -27.88 -21.24
N ASP A 441 -3.56 -27.83 -20.85
CA ASP A 441 -4.39 -26.64 -20.95
C ASP A 441 -3.85 -25.50 -20.07
N VAL A 442 -3.76 -24.31 -20.64
CA VAL A 442 -3.35 -23.07 -19.97
C VAL A 442 -4.55 -22.17 -19.81
N THR A 443 -4.81 -21.74 -18.60
CA THR A 443 -5.95 -20.89 -18.26
C THR A 443 -5.54 -19.44 -17.95
N ILE A 444 -6.51 -18.53 -17.90
CA ILE A 444 -6.29 -17.14 -17.48
C ILE A 444 -5.70 -17.09 -16.08
N ARG A 445 -6.11 -17.95 -15.14
CA ARG A 445 -5.57 -17.96 -13.77
C ARG A 445 -4.09 -18.31 -13.72
N ASP A 446 -3.63 -19.26 -14.56
CA ASP A 446 -2.22 -19.68 -14.61
C ASP A 446 -1.35 -18.47 -15.02
N LEU A 447 -1.78 -17.73 -16.05
CA LEU A 447 -1.08 -16.53 -16.49
C LEU A 447 -1.18 -15.37 -15.49
N SER A 448 -2.33 -15.21 -14.83
CA SER A 448 -2.52 -14.16 -13.82
C SER A 448 -1.71 -14.43 -12.56
N SER A 449 -1.49 -15.68 -12.20
CA SER A 449 -0.61 -16.05 -11.08
C SER A 449 0.86 -15.73 -11.35
N LEU A 450 1.27 -15.70 -12.61
CA LEU A 450 2.63 -15.36 -13.03
C LEU A 450 2.90 -13.85 -12.89
N TYR A 451 1.96 -13.00 -13.28
CA TYR A 451 2.10 -11.55 -13.23
C TYR A 451 0.97 -10.93 -12.39
N VAL A 452 1.19 -10.87 -11.08
CA VAL A 452 0.14 -10.50 -10.10
C VAL A 452 -0.18 -9.00 -10.04
N TYR A 453 0.68 -8.13 -10.61
CA TYR A 453 0.52 -6.69 -10.59
C TYR A 453 -0.17 -6.15 -11.85
N ASP A 454 -0.96 -5.08 -11.71
CA ASP A 454 -1.63 -4.40 -12.84
C ASP A 454 -0.70 -3.35 -13.48
N ASN A 455 0.56 -3.71 -13.66
CA ASN A 455 1.55 -2.85 -14.31
C ASN A 455 1.31 -2.78 -15.83
N THR A 456 1.54 -1.59 -16.39
CA THR A 456 1.51 -1.33 -17.83
C THR A 456 2.94 -1.28 -18.40
N LEU A 457 3.07 -1.37 -19.71
CA LEU A 457 4.36 -1.46 -20.41
C LEU A 457 4.84 -0.09 -20.88
N VAL A 458 6.14 0.17 -20.70
CA VAL A 458 6.83 1.39 -21.10
C VAL A 458 8.14 1.04 -21.82
N ALA A 459 8.48 1.75 -22.89
CA ALA A 459 9.74 1.65 -23.60
C ALA A 459 10.67 2.82 -23.24
N LYS A 460 11.84 2.55 -22.72
CA LYS A 460 12.87 3.54 -22.33
C LYS A 460 14.14 3.40 -23.18
N LEU A 461 14.75 4.54 -23.55
CA LEU A 461 16.04 4.55 -24.23
C LEU A 461 17.18 4.48 -23.22
N MET A 462 17.96 3.39 -23.28
CA MET A 462 19.06 3.15 -22.35
C MET A 462 20.39 2.96 -23.08
N THR A 463 21.50 3.36 -22.47
CA THR A 463 22.85 3.03 -22.95
C THR A 463 23.40 1.79 -22.27
N GLY A 464 24.44 1.16 -22.83
CA GLY A 464 25.08 0.01 -22.23
C GLY A 464 25.65 0.29 -20.83
N ALA A 465 26.20 1.49 -20.61
CA ALA A 465 26.67 1.91 -19.29
C ALA A 465 25.51 2.01 -18.27
N GLN A 466 24.36 2.52 -18.70
CA GLN A 466 23.17 2.61 -17.84
C GLN A 466 22.58 1.24 -17.52
N LEU A 467 22.55 0.32 -18.50
CA LEU A 467 22.12 -1.07 -18.28
C LEU A 467 23.05 -1.81 -17.32
N ARG A 468 24.37 -1.61 -17.43
CA ARG A 468 25.33 -2.16 -16.46
C ARG A 468 25.03 -1.66 -15.03
N ALA A 469 24.82 -0.36 -14.85
CA ALA A 469 24.50 0.22 -13.56
C ALA A 469 23.15 -0.30 -13.01
N TYR A 470 22.18 -0.50 -13.88
CA TYR A 470 20.88 -1.09 -13.55
C TYR A 470 21.03 -2.51 -13.03
N LEU A 471 21.79 -3.37 -13.76
CA LEU A 471 22.02 -4.76 -13.37
C LEU A 471 22.87 -4.87 -12.08
N GLU A 472 23.86 -4.02 -11.89
CA GLU A 472 24.66 -3.98 -10.64
C GLU A 472 23.76 -3.64 -9.43
N TYR A 473 22.85 -2.68 -9.60
CA TYR A 473 21.89 -2.35 -8.55
C TYR A 473 20.92 -3.50 -8.28
N SER A 474 20.40 -4.15 -9.32
CA SER A 474 19.56 -5.33 -9.17
C SER A 474 20.26 -6.46 -8.41
N ALA A 475 21.54 -6.70 -8.73
CA ALA A 475 22.33 -7.76 -8.13
C ALA A 475 22.60 -7.57 -6.62
N GLU A 476 22.30 -6.39 -6.03
CA GLU A 476 22.31 -6.19 -4.58
C GLU A 476 21.30 -7.06 -3.84
N TYR A 477 20.33 -7.62 -4.54
CA TYR A 477 19.35 -8.58 -4.03
C TYR A 477 19.98 -9.82 -3.38
N TYR A 478 21.15 -10.23 -3.83
CA TYR A 478 21.82 -11.41 -3.30
C TYR A 478 22.65 -11.11 -2.04
N VAL A 479 22.64 -12.05 -1.13
CA VAL A 479 23.55 -12.05 0.02
C VAL A 479 24.96 -12.37 -0.47
N ARG A 480 25.94 -11.56 -0.06
CA ARG A 480 27.34 -11.81 -0.40
C ARG A 480 27.80 -13.13 0.24
N THR A 481 28.28 -14.06 -0.60
CA THR A 481 28.72 -15.39 -0.17
C THR A 481 30.19 -15.57 -0.51
N ALA A 482 31.05 -15.65 0.52
CA ALA A 482 32.49 -15.80 0.32
C ALA A 482 32.85 -17.12 -0.34
N THR A 483 34.01 -17.13 -1.03
CA THR A 483 34.59 -18.33 -1.64
C THR A 483 34.71 -19.47 -0.62
N GLY A 484 34.25 -20.67 -0.99
CA GLY A 484 34.30 -21.85 -0.12
C GLY A 484 33.21 -21.92 0.98
N ALA A 485 32.44 -20.87 1.21
CA ALA A 485 31.30 -20.93 2.12
C ALA A 485 30.14 -21.77 1.53
N PRO A 486 29.38 -22.52 2.33
CA PRO A 486 28.20 -23.22 1.83
C PRO A 486 27.16 -22.22 1.31
N VAL A 487 26.49 -22.57 0.20
CA VAL A 487 25.36 -21.79 -0.33
C VAL A 487 24.09 -22.35 0.30
N ASP A 488 23.41 -21.50 1.08
CA ASP A 488 22.10 -21.79 1.63
C ASP A 488 21.05 -21.04 0.80
N VAL A 489 20.30 -21.76 -0.04
CA VAL A 489 19.30 -21.19 -0.95
C VAL A 489 18.23 -20.38 -0.18
N ALA A 490 17.87 -20.81 1.02
CA ALA A 490 16.89 -20.12 1.85
C ALA A 490 17.35 -18.73 2.32
N LYS A 491 18.66 -18.49 2.33
CA LYS A 491 19.28 -17.24 2.79
C LYS A 491 20.05 -16.49 1.70
N LEU A 492 20.00 -16.98 0.46
CA LEU A 492 20.78 -16.46 -0.66
C LEU A 492 20.28 -15.11 -1.16
N THR A 493 19.00 -14.85 -1.01
CA THR A 493 18.27 -13.73 -1.61
C THR A 493 17.75 -12.77 -0.55
N ASN A 494 17.13 -11.66 -1.00
CA ASN A 494 16.51 -10.65 -0.14
C ASN A 494 17.51 -9.96 0.82
N ALA A 495 18.73 -9.73 0.36
CA ALA A 495 19.72 -8.99 1.14
C ALA A 495 19.18 -7.61 1.56
N ASN A 496 19.41 -7.25 2.84
CA ASN A 496 18.91 -6.00 3.44
C ASN A 496 17.38 -5.80 3.35
N GLY A 497 16.60 -6.89 3.28
CA GLY A 497 15.15 -6.83 3.18
C GLY A 497 14.62 -6.44 1.79
N ARG A 498 15.44 -6.45 0.74
CA ARG A 498 15.02 -6.13 -0.63
C ARG A 498 13.98 -7.17 -1.09
N PRO A 499 12.76 -6.76 -1.46
CA PRO A 499 11.71 -7.70 -1.89
C PRO A 499 11.99 -8.28 -3.29
N ASP A 500 11.37 -9.41 -3.63
CA ASP A 500 11.57 -10.11 -4.90
C ASP A 500 11.20 -9.23 -6.11
N TYR A 501 10.14 -8.42 -6.01
CA TYR A 501 9.74 -7.49 -7.07
C TYR A 501 10.72 -6.32 -7.30
N ASN A 502 11.75 -6.19 -6.47
CA ASN A 502 12.88 -5.28 -6.65
C ASN A 502 14.18 -6.02 -6.99
N TYR A 503 14.06 -7.23 -7.54
CA TYR A 503 15.12 -7.95 -8.23
C TYR A 503 14.73 -8.11 -9.71
N ASP A 504 15.42 -7.43 -10.58
CA ASP A 504 15.18 -7.45 -12.01
C ASP A 504 16.32 -8.14 -12.75
N TYR A 505 15.99 -8.88 -13.78
CA TYR A 505 16.95 -9.23 -14.80
C TYR A 505 16.46 -8.76 -16.17
N VAL A 506 17.39 -8.68 -17.10
CA VAL A 506 17.16 -8.10 -18.42
C VAL A 506 17.44 -9.18 -19.44
N SER A 507 16.42 -9.55 -20.23
CA SER A 507 16.57 -10.48 -21.37
C SER A 507 17.31 -9.85 -22.52
N GLY A 508 17.86 -10.68 -23.40
CA GLY A 508 18.62 -10.26 -24.58
C GLY A 508 20.06 -9.83 -24.31
N LEU A 509 20.48 -9.76 -23.05
CA LEU A 509 21.88 -9.62 -22.63
C LEU A 509 22.38 -10.92 -22.01
N THR A 510 23.65 -11.24 -22.16
CA THR A 510 24.25 -12.36 -21.44
C THR A 510 25.20 -11.85 -20.36
N TYR A 511 25.08 -12.37 -19.13
CA TYR A 511 25.94 -11.94 -18.01
C TYR A 511 26.01 -12.97 -16.87
N GLU A 512 26.98 -12.77 -15.99
CA GLU A 512 27.12 -13.53 -14.76
C GLU A 512 26.93 -12.59 -13.55
N VAL A 513 26.21 -13.07 -12.53
CA VAL A 513 26.09 -12.37 -11.23
C VAL A 513 27.01 -13.08 -10.23
N ASP A 514 28.17 -12.49 -9.93
CA ASP A 514 29.16 -13.07 -9.01
C ASP A 514 28.88 -12.64 -7.55
N ILE A 515 28.31 -13.55 -6.78
CA ILE A 515 27.92 -13.29 -5.37
C ILE A 515 29.09 -13.22 -4.41
N ALA A 516 30.31 -13.57 -4.79
CA ALA A 516 31.50 -13.37 -3.96
C ALA A 516 31.93 -11.89 -3.93
N GLN A 517 31.54 -11.14 -4.94
CA GLN A 517 31.93 -9.75 -5.10
C GLN A 517 31.08 -8.81 -4.21
N ALA A 518 31.63 -7.63 -3.97
CA ALA A 518 30.89 -6.56 -3.30
C ALA A 518 29.79 -6.01 -4.23
N PRO A 519 28.69 -5.44 -3.68
CA PRO A 519 27.72 -4.66 -4.46
C PRO A 519 28.42 -3.62 -5.36
N GLY A 520 27.92 -3.43 -6.58
CA GLY A 520 28.53 -2.56 -7.60
C GLY A 520 29.70 -3.18 -8.37
N SER A 521 30.00 -4.46 -8.15
CA SER A 521 31.06 -5.19 -8.85
C SER A 521 30.70 -6.65 -9.14
N ARG A 522 29.41 -6.97 -9.19
CA ARG A 522 28.88 -8.33 -9.31
C ARG A 522 28.63 -8.77 -10.73
N ILE A 523 28.35 -7.83 -11.64
CA ILE A 523 28.05 -8.15 -13.05
C ILE A 523 29.34 -8.43 -13.79
N LYS A 524 29.46 -9.66 -14.31
CA LYS A 524 30.62 -10.15 -15.06
C LYS A 524 30.19 -10.60 -16.45
N LYS A 525 31.13 -10.58 -17.39
CA LYS A 525 30.95 -11.06 -18.78
C LYS A 525 29.71 -10.49 -19.47
N LEU A 526 29.33 -9.23 -19.13
CA LEU A 526 28.17 -8.60 -19.72
C LEU A 526 28.36 -8.39 -21.23
N ALA A 527 27.48 -9.00 -22.02
CA ALA A 527 27.60 -9.03 -23.49
C ALA A 527 26.23 -8.91 -24.17
N TYR A 528 26.23 -8.42 -25.39
CA TYR A 528 25.11 -8.42 -26.33
C TYR A 528 25.54 -9.17 -27.60
N GLU A 529 24.73 -10.14 -28.04
CA GLU A 529 25.02 -11.00 -29.20
C GLU A 529 26.46 -11.58 -29.18
N GLY A 530 26.94 -11.97 -28.01
CA GLY A 530 28.25 -12.56 -27.78
C GLY A 530 29.43 -11.57 -27.76
N ALA A 531 29.22 -10.28 -28.05
CA ALA A 531 30.22 -9.23 -27.93
C ALA A 531 30.13 -8.50 -26.59
N PRO A 532 31.23 -8.09 -25.94
CA PRO A 532 31.18 -7.28 -24.72
C PRO A 532 30.32 -6.04 -24.93
N LEU A 533 29.43 -5.75 -23.95
CA LEU A 533 28.51 -4.64 -24.02
C LEU A 533 29.28 -3.30 -24.04
N ALA A 534 29.19 -2.56 -25.14
CA ALA A 534 29.78 -1.23 -25.26
C ALA A 534 28.96 -0.21 -24.45
N ASP A 535 29.64 0.67 -23.71
CA ASP A 535 29.02 1.62 -22.80
C ASP A 535 28.13 2.64 -23.51
N ASP A 536 28.44 3.01 -24.76
CA ASP A 536 27.69 3.94 -25.60
C ASP A 536 26.66 3.28 -26.53
N ALA A 537 26.58 1.95 -26.57
CA ALA A 537 25.57 1.24 -27.35
C ALA A 537 24.17 1.58 -26.86
N ARG A 538 23.24 1.76 -27.79
CA ARG A 538 21.86 2.19 -27.48
C ARG A 538 20.88 1.04 -27.60
N PHE A 539 19.99 0.93 -26.62
CA PHE A 539 18.97 -0.10 -26.52
C PHE A 539 17.62 0.52 -26.17
N VAL A 540 16.56 -0.12 -26.56
CA VAL A 540 15.24 0.09 -26.00
C VAL A 540 15.06 -0.92 -24.86
N LEU A 541 14.77 -0.46 -23.65
CA LEU A 541 14.39 -1.30 -22.52
C LEU A 541 12.88 -1.29 -22.36
N ALA A 542 12.23 -2.41 -22.62
CA ALA A 542 10.85 -2.67 -22.25
C ALA A 542 10.79 -2.91 -20.73
N VAL A 543 10.02 -2.11 -20.03
CA VAL A 543 9.99 -2.08 -18.55
C VAL A 543 8.59 -1.75 -18.05
N ASN A 544 8.21 -2.24 -16.87
CA ASN A 544 6.92 -1.90 -16.29
C ASN A 544 6.86 -0.43 -15.84
N ASN A 545 5.64 0.15 -15.78
CA ASN A 545 5.42 1.55 -15.39
C ASN A 545 5.92 1.87 -13.99
N TYR A 546 5.82 0.95 -13.02
CA TYR A 546 6.37 1.13 -11.68
C TYR A 546 7.86 1.43 -11.75
N ARG A 547 8.64 0.61 -12.48
CA ARG A 547 10.07 0.78 -12.68
C ARG A 547 10.41 2.01 -13.52
N ALA A 548 9.67 2.21 -14.62
CA ALA A 548 9.85 3.37 -15.52
C ALA A 548 9.67 4.72 -14.81
N ASN A 549 8.83 4.76 -13.78
CA ASN A 549 8.56 5.95 -12.98
C ASN A 549 9.45 6.09 -11.73
N GLY A 550 10.37 5.13 -11.48
CA GLY A 550 11.37 5.21 -10.42
C GLY A 550 11.12 4.31 -9.22
N GLY A 551 10.10 3.48 -9.26
CA GLY A 551 9.84 2.49 -8.22
C GLY A 551 11.04 1.58 -7.98
N GLY A 552 11.37 1.31 -6.72
CA GLY A 552 12.55 0.55 -6.30
C GLY A 552 13.88 1.28 -6.47
N ALA A 553 13.86 2.57 -6.86
CA ALA A 553 15.04 3.45 -6.99
C ALA A 553 16.15 2.93 -7.94
N PHE A 554 15.77 2.21 -9.00
CA PHE A 554 16.73 1.72 -9.99
C PHE A 554 17.38 2.89 -10.74
N PRO A 555 18.72 2.87 -10.94
CA PRO A 555 19.45 3.97 -11.54
C PRO A 555 19.06 4.18 -13.00
N HIS A 556 19.04 5.43 -13.41
CA HIS A 556 18.85 5.94 -14.78
C HIS A 556 17.47 5.71 -15.41
N VAL A 557 16.75 4.65 -15.10
CA VAL A 557 15.51 4.28 -15.82
C VAL A 557 14.42 5.35 -15.74
N ALA A 558 14.21 5.97 -14.57
CA ALA A 558 13.21 7.04 -14.41
C ALA A 558 13.54 8.31 -15.22
N SER A 559 14.84 8.64 -15.35
CA SER A 559 15.33 9.78 -16.12
C SER A 559 15.59 9.51 -17.61
N ALA A 560 15.55 8.22 -18.01
CA ALA A 560 15.73 7.84 -19.40
C ALA A 560 14.58 8.35 -20.29
N GLN A 561 14.90 8.67 -21.55
CA GLN A 561 13.89 9.09 -22.52
C GLN A 561 12.84 7.99 -22.69
N GLU A 562 11.58 8.35 -22.48
CA GLU A 562 10.45 7.51 -22.82
C GLU A 562 10.17 7.58 -24.31
N LEU A 563 10.11 6.42 -24.94
CA LEU A 563 9.90 6.28 -26.38
C LEU A 563 8.44 5.94 -26.68
N TRP A 564 7.82 5.16 -25.80
CA TRP A 564 6.45 4.71 -25.91
C TRP A 564 5.94 4.21 -24.56
N SER A 565 4.63 4.28 -24.35
CA SER A 565 3.92 3.68 -23.22
C SER A 565 2.47 3.37 -23.59
N GLU A 566 1.90 2.39 -22.91
CA GLU A 566 0.48 2.03 -23.08
C GLU A 566 -0.25 1.98 -21.74
N SER A 567 -1.59 1.86 -21.81
CA SER A 567 -2.46 1.69 -20.64
C SER A 567 -2.95 0.25 -20.43
N THR A 568 -2.59 -0.66 -21.36
CA THR A 568 -2.93 -2.10 -21.24
C THR A 568 -1.96 -2.76 -20.26
N GLU A 569 -2.47 -3.55 -19.34
CA GLU A 569 -1.67 -4.25 -18.36
C GLU A 569 -0.83 -5.36 -19.02
N ILE A 570 0.40 -5.56 -18.53
CA ILE A 570 1.33 -6.60 -19.03
C ILE A 570 0.67 -7.99 -18.92
N ARG A 571 -0.08 -8.26 -17.85
CA ARG A 571 -0.84 -9.50 -17.69
C ARG A 571 -1.82 -9.74 -18.83
N THR A 572 -2.54 -8.72 -19.26
CA THR A 572 -3.44 -8.79 -20.42
C THR A 572 -2.66 -9.09 -21.70
N ARG A 573 -1.51 -8.45 -21.91
CA ARG A 573 -0.64 -8.73 -23.05
C ARG A 573 -0.12 -10.16 -23.06
N ILE A 574 0.21 -10.72 -21.89
CA ILE A 574 0.61 -12.13 -21.77
C ILE A 574 -0.57 -13.04 -22.20
N ALA A 575 -1.79 -12.79 -21.71
CA ALA A 575 -2.96 -13.58 -22.08
C ALA A 575 -3.29 -13.48 -23.58
N GLU A 576 -3.25 -12.28 -24.16
CA GLU A 576 -3.45 -12.04 -25.60
C GLU A 576 -2.39 -12.78 -26.45
N TRP A 577 -1.10 -12.68 -26.05
CA TRP A 577 0.00 -13.32 -26.75
C TRP A 577 -0.14 -14.86 -26.71
N VAL A 578 -0.45 -15.45 -25.54
CA VAL A 578 -0.67 -16.88 -25.38
C VAL A 578 -1.86 -17.35 -26.21
N THR A 579 -2.97 -16.60 -26.16
CA THR A 579 -4.17 -16.89 -26.98
C THR A 579 -3.85 -16.87 -28.48
N ALA A 580 -3.09 -15.89 -28.95
CA ALA A 580 -2.69 -15.78 -30.35
C ALA A 580 -1.73 -16.89 -30.78
N LYS A 581 -0.83 -17.32 -29.92
CA LYS A 581 0.11 -18.43 -30.16
C LYS A 581 -0.58 -19.80 -30.12
N GLY A 582 -1.54 -19.97 -29.22
CA GLY A 582 -2.25 -21.23 -28.98
C GLY A 582 -1.43 -22.31 -28.28
N VAL A 583 -0.11 -22.36 -28.53
CA VAL A 583 0.82 -23.33 -27.92
C VAL A 583 2.03 -22.61 -27.33
N LEU A 584 2.31 -22.88 -26.07
CA LEU A 584 3.53 -22.47 -25.37
C LEU A 584 4.56 -23.60 -25.45
N ASP A 585 5.59 -23.42 -26.29
CA ASP A 585 6.79 -24.27 -26.28
C ASP A 585 7.97 -23.37 -25.85
N PRO A 586 8.67 -23.68 -24.73
CA PRO A 586 9.83 -22.89 -24.28
C PRO A 586 10.91 -22.70 -25.35
N LYS A 587 11.01 -23.60 -26.31
CA LYS A 587 11.94 -23.45 -27.43
C LYS A 587 11.70 -22.22 -28.29
N ASP A 588 10.49 -21.65 -28.24
CA ASP A 588 10.13 -20.47 -29.04
C ASP A 588 10.52 -19.16 -28.35
N PHE A 589 10.80 -19.16 -27.03
CA PHE A 589 11.01 -17.92 -26.28
C PHE A 589 12.07 -18.00 -25.18
N ALA A 590 12.43 -19.20 -24.68
CA ALA A 590 13.39 -19.32 -23.59
C ALA A 590 14.84 -19.22 -24.07
N SER A 591 15.65 -18.50 -23.32
CA SER A 591 17.09 -18.37 -23.47
C SER A 591 17.78 -18.42 -22.10
N VAL A 592 19.08 -18.75 -22.09
CA VAL A 592 19.86 -18.64 -20.84
C VAL A 592 20.63 -17.33 -20.89
N ASP A 593 20.05 -16.30 -20.31
CA ASP A 593 20.56 -14.94 -20.35
C ASP A 593 21.55 -14.66 -19.22
N TRP A 594 21.36 -15.29 -18.05
CA TRP A 594 22.22 -15.03 -16.90
C TRP A 594 22.53 -16.28 -16.07
N LYS A 595 23.60 -16.19 -15.27
CA LYS A 595 24.02 -17.24 -14.34
C LYS A 595 24.44 -16.63 -13.01
N LEU A 596 24.09 -17.31 -11.93
CA LEU A 596 24.64 -17.01 -10.62
C LEU A 596 26.00 -17.72 -10.50
N THR A 597 27.04 -16.95 -10.20
CA THR A 597 28.42 -17.47 -10.05
C THR A 597 29.01 -17.05 -8.71
N ARG A 598 30.07 -17.75 -8.32
CA ARG A 598 30.93 -17.40 -7.19
C ARG A 598 32.37 -17.56 -7.64
N ASP A 599 33.10 -16.44 -7.73
CA ASP A 599 34.45 -16.37 -8.29
C ASP A 599 34.53 -17.01 -9.70
N GLY A 600 33.50 -16.73 -10.53
CA GLY A 600 33.40 -17.21 -11.91
C GLY A 600 33.01 -18.70 -12.07
N VAL A 601 32.70 -19.41 -10.98
CA VAL A 601 32.21 -20.78 -10.98
C VAL A 601 30.68 -20.76 -10.79
N PRO A 602 29.87 -21.44 -11.63
CA PRO A 602 28.42 -21.53 -11.41
C PRO A 602 28.06 -22.05 -10.01
N VAL A 603 27.02 -21.47 -9.42
CA VAL A 603 26.53 -21.86 -8.09
C VAL A 603 25.61 -23.07 -8.19
N PHE A 604 24.88 -23.21 -9.33
CA PHE A 604 23.91 -24.27 -9.62
C PHE A 604 24.17 -24.89 -10.99
#